data_d66220cbe1a4bf7ef772f705940ec29b
#
_entry.id   d66220cbe1a4bf7ef772f705940ec29b
#
_cell.length_a   1.000
_cell.length_b   1.000
_cell.length_c   1.000
_cell.angle_alpha   90.00
_cell.angle_beta   90.00
_cell.angle_gamma   90.00
#
_symmetry.space_group_name_H-M   'P 1'
#
loop_
_entity.id
_entity.type
_entity.pdbx_description
1 polymer ?
#
loop_
_entity_poly.entity_id
_entity_poly.type
_entity_poly.pdbx_seq_one_letter_code
_entity_poly.pdbx_strand_id
1 'polypeptide(L)'
;QMMAADGYEVCSWELSGAPNPQALCDALKAQVIVLPLPMEKNGYLSGTELTTERLFRALRPEHRIFAGNVSGEAMTLADALGLHITDYFAVEELSVRNAVPTAEGAIETAMKHTSVTLHGTPCLVVGFGRIGKVLAHDLHALGAKVSVSARKRSDLAWIDAFGYAPLHTNRLSGALGKFRVVFNTVPHQVLDEALLSELPRDCLLIELAGAS
;
A
#
# COMPACT_ATOMS: atom_id res chain seq x y z
N GLN A 1 -4.31 -5.58 19.11
CA GLN A 1 -3.51 -5.11 20.27
C GLN A 1 -3.72 -3.62 20.53
N MET A 2 -3.58 -2.71 19.54
CA MET A 2 -3.77 -1.26 19.71
C MET A 2 -5.17 -0.89 20.22
N MET A 3 -6.24 -1.40 19.57
CA MET A 3 -7.62 -1.10 20.00
C MET A 3 -7.92 -1.55 21.43
N ALA A 4 -7.37 -2.70 21.87
CA ALA A 4 -7.50 -3.15 23.24
C ALA A 4 -6.73 -2.25 24.23
N ALA A 5 -5.57 -1.71 23.83
CA ALA A 5 -4.83 -0.73 24.62
C ALA A 5 -5.58 0.59 24.79
N ASP A 6 -6.43 0.95 23.81
CA ASP A 6 -7.29 2.14 23.83
C ASP A 6 -8.61 1.90 24.60
N GLY A 7 -8.76 0.74 25.27
CA GLY A 7 -9.90 0.43 26.13
C GLY A 7 -11.12 -0.19 25.42
N TYR A 8 -10.97 -0.60 24.14
CA TYR A 8 -12.03 -1.32 23.44
C TYR A 8 -12.02 -2.81 23.80
N GLU A 9 -13.18 -3.39 23.98
CA GLU A 9 -13.35 -4.85 24.03
C GLU A 9 -13.21 -5.40 22.62
N VAL A 10 -12.16 -6.19 22.38
CA VAL A 10 -11.81 -6.72 21.06
C VAL A 10 -11.95 -8.23 21.05
N CYS A 11 -12.81 -8.74 20.19
CA CYS A 11 -12.88 -10.15 19.84
C CYS A 11 -12.24 -10.35 18.46
N SER A 12 -11.21 -11.19 18.37
CA SER A 12 -10.58 -11.53 17.09
C SER A 12 -11.01 -12.93 16.66
N TRP A 13 -11.38 -13.05 15.40
CA TRP A 13 -11.50 -14.32 14.73
C TRP A 13 -10.20 -14.56 13.95
N GLU A 14 -9.37 -15.47 14.45
CA GLU A 14 -8.04 -15.68 13.89
C GLU A 14 -8.09 -16.32 12.51
N LEU A 15 -7.39 -15.68 11.60
CA LEU A 15 -7.25 -16.09 10.20
C LEU A 15 -6.15 -17.17 10.01
N SER A 16 -5.41 -17.52 11.07
CA SER A 16 -4.24 -18.42 11.04
C SER A 16 -4.45 -19.80 11.66
N GLY A 17 -5.69 -20.20 11.91
CA GLY A 17 -6.01 -21.49 12.53
C GLY A 17 -7.17 -22.21 11.85
N ALA A 18 -7.48 -23.43 12.29
CA ALA A 18 -8.72 -24.11 11.87
C ALA A 18 -9.93 -23.22 12.19
N PRO A 19 -10.88 -23.04 11.25
CA PRO A 19 -12.02 -22.16 11.46
C PRO A 19 -12.80 -22.63 12.68
N ASN A 20 -12.88 -21.75 13.70
CA ASN A 20 -13.73 -21.99 14.88
C ASN A 20 -15.08 -21.29 14.66
N PRO A 21 -16.16 -22.03 14.32
CA PRO A 21 -17.47 -21.45 14.08
C PRO A 21 -18.02 -20.66 15.28
N GLN A 22 -17.69 -21.08 16.50
CA GLN A 22 -18.15 -20.39 17.71
C GLN A 22 -17.48 -19.02 17.84
N ALA A 23 -16.16 -18.94 17.56
CA ALA A 23 -15.44 -17.67 17.60
C ALA A 23 -15.97 -16.68 16.54
N LEU A 24 -16.37 -17.16 15.37
CA LEU A 24 -17.04 -16.33 14.37
C LEU A 24 -18.39 -15.81 14.88
N CYS A 25 -19.23 -16.69 15.45
CA CYS A 25 -20.51 -16.29 16.02
C CYS A 25 -20.35 -15.25 17.14
N ASP A 26 -19.31 -15.38 17.95
CA ASP A 26 -19.02 -14.42 19.02
C ASP A 26 -18.51 -13.10 18.47
N ALA A 27 -17.64 -13.11 17.46
CA ALA A 27 -17.19 -11.92 16.77
C ALA A 27 -18.35 -11.15 16.09
N LEU A 28 -19.32 -11.85 15.52
CA LEU A 28 -20.49 -11.24 14.89
C LEU A 28 -21.50 -10.63 15.88
N LYS A 29 -21.31 -10.76 17.18
CA LYS A 29 -22.09 -10.04 18.22
C LYS A 29 -21.60 -8.61 18.43
N ALA A 30 -20.39 -8.29 17.99
CA ALA A 30 -19.82 -6.96 18.13
C ALA A 30 -20.58 -5.94 17.27
N GLN A 31 -20.73 -4.71 17.76
CA GLN A 31 -21.37 -3.61 16.99
C GLN A 31 -20.52 -3.14 15.82
N VAL A 32 -19.20 -3.23 15.97
CA VAL A 32 -18.21 -2.78 14.96
C VAL A 32 -17.48 -4.01 14.45
N ILE A 33 -17.53 -4.19 13.14
CA ILE A 33 -16.86 -5.30 12.44
C ILE A 33 -15.74 -4.70 11.58
N VAL A 34 -14.52 -5.17 11.77
CA VAL A 34 -13.37 -4.77 10.96
C VAL A 34 -12.90 -5.97 10.16
N LEU A 35 -12.95 -5.83 8.84
CA LEU A 35 -12.56 -6.86 7.88
C LEU A 35 -11.14 -6.61 7.35
N PRO A 36 -10.46 -7.62 6.79
CA PRO A 36 -9.07 -7.50 6.32
C PRO A 36 -8.88 -6.54 5.15
N LEU A 37 -7.60 -6.31 4.79
CA LEU A 37 -7.15 -5.57 3.62
C LEU A 37 -6.21 -6.49 2.76
N PRO A 38 -6.53 -6.82 1.51
CA PRO A 38 -7.85 -6.58 0.89
C PRO A 38 -8.93 -7.38 1.61
N MET A 39 -10.18 -6.91 1.53
CA MET A 39 -11.30 -7.58 2.20
C MET A 39 -11.47 -9.01 1.70
N GLU A 40 -11.40 -9.18 0.39
CA GLU A 40 -11.61 -10.49 -0.23
C GLU A 40 -10.60 -10.77 -1.34
N LYS A 41 -10.48 -12.06 -1.65
CA LYS A 41 -9.76 -12.57 -2.81
C LYS A 41 -10.55 -13.73 -3.42
N ASN A 42 -10.91 -13.62 -4.70
CA ASN A 42 -11.69 -14.64 -5.44
C ASN A 42 -13.04 -14.98 -4.76
N GLY A 43 -13.73 -14.01 -4.17
CA GLY A 43 -15.02 -14.21 -3.50
C GLY A 43 -14.95 -14.80 -2.10
N TYR A 44 -13.75 -14.97 -1.54
CA TYR A 44 -13.51 -15.41 -0.17
C TYR A 44 -12.92 -14.29 0.68
N LEU A 45 -13.33 -14.20 1.93
CA LEU A 45 -12.70 -13.30 2.88
C LEU A 45 -11.19 -13.62 2.97
N SER A 46 -10.36 -12.61 2.80
CA SER A 46 -8.91 -12.77 2.71
C SER A 46 -8.33 -13.60 3.87
N GLY A 47 -7.56 -14.62 3.52
CA GLY A 47 -6.94 -15.51 4.49
C GLY A 47 -7.87 -16.60 5.06
N THR A 48 -9.08 -16.77 4.51
CA THR A 48 -10.06 -17.76 5.00
C THR A 48 -10.71 -18.57 3.87
N GLU A 49 -11.45 -19.60 4.24
CA GLU A 49 -12.36 -20.34 3.35
C GLU A 49 -13.82 -19.85 3.45
N LEU A 50 -14.06 -18.75 4.16
CA LEU A 50 -15.39 -18.17 4.31
C LEU A 50 -15.69 -17.30 3.07
N THR A 51 -16.78 -17.64 2.35
CA THR A 51 -17.20 -16.80 1.23
C THR A 51 -17.75 -15.46 1.71
N THR A 52 -17.50 -14.40 0.94
CA THR A 52 -18.00 -13.05 1.20
C THR A 52 -19.53 -13.05 1.32
N GLU A 53 -20.23 -13.80 0.47
CA GLU A 53 -21.68 -13.91 0.52
C GLU A 53 -22.18 -14.51 1.85
N ARG A 54 -21.54 -15.58 2.33
CA ARG A 54 -21.91 -16.23 3.59
C ARG A 54 -21.66 -15.32 4.79
N LEU A 55 -20.55 -14.57 4.77
CA LEU A 55 -20.27 -13.58 5.78
C LEU A 55 -21.34 -12.49 5.78
N PHE A 56 -21.63 -11.89 4.63
CA PHE A 56 -22.59 -10.78 4.52
C PHE A 56 -23.99 -11.17 4.92
N ARG A 57 -24.44 -12.41 4.62
CA ARG A 57 -25.73 -12.92 5.10
C ARG A 57 -25.79 -13.14 6.61
N ALA A 58 -24.63 -13.25 7.29
CA ALA A 58 -24.57 -13.37 8.75
C ALA A 58 -24.47 -12.00 9.43
N LEU A 59 -24.10 -10.95 8.69
CA LEU A 59 -24.07 -9.58 9.20
C LEU A 59 -25.48 -8.97 9.22
N ARG A 60 -25.64 -7.92 10.00
CA ARG A 60 -26.91 -7.20 10.18
C ARG A 60 -26.77 -5.74 9.79
N PRO A 61 -27.84 -5.06 9.34
CA PRO A 61 -27.80 -3.64 8.97
C PRO A 61 -27.29 -2.71 10.07
N GLU A 62 -27.46 -3.10 11.35
CA GLU A 62 -27.03 -2.30 12.51
C GLU A 62 -25.49 -2.36 12.74
N HIS A 63 -24.79 -3.32 12.12
CA HIS A 63 -23.36 -3.38 12.23
C HIS A 63 -22.67 -2.22 11.50
N ARG A 64 -21.70 -1.61 12.15
CA ARG A 64 -20.76 -0.67 11.52
C ARG A 64 -19.61 -1.47 10.94
N ILE A 65 -19.57 -1.63 9.63
CA ILE A 65 -18.63 -2.49 8.93
C ILE A 65 -17.54 -1.64 8.30
N PHE A 66 -16.30 -1.94 8.64
CA PHE A 66 -15.11 -1.35 8.04
C PHE A 66 -14.33 -2.42 7.29
N ALA A 67 -14.01 -2.17 6.03
CA ALA A 67 -13.26 -3.09 5.19
C ALA A 67 -12.24 -2.32 4.35
N GLY A 68 -11.23 -2.97 3.85
CA GLY A 68 -10.23 -2.33 2.99
C GLY A 68 -10.21 -2.94 1.59
N ASN A 69 -10.20 -2.08 0.57
CA ASN A 69 -10.18 -2.48 -0.84
C ASN A 69 -11.32 -3.45 -1.19
N VAL A 70 -12.54 -2.95 -1.04
CA VAL A 70 -13.79 -3.71 -1.30
C VAL A 70 -14.05 -3.74 -2.80
N SER A 71 -14.31 -4.92 -3.37
CA SER A 71 -14.64 -5.04 -4.79
C SER A 71 -16.02 -4.43 -5.08
N GLY A 72 -16.24 -4.01 -6.34
CA GLY A 72 -17.54 -3.51 -6.77
C GLY A 72 -18.67 -4.56 -6.64
N GLU A 73 -18.33 -5.85 -6.83
CA GLU A 73 -19.27 -6.96 -6.67
C GLU A 73 -19.68 -7.12 -5.20
N ALA A 74 -18.70 -7.08 -4.27
CA ALA A 74 -18.97 -7.15 -2.84
C ALA A 74 -19.78 -5.93 -2.36
N MET A 75 -19.47 -4.73 -2.86
CA MET A 75 -20.25 -3.55 -2.52
C MET A 75 -21.72 -3.66 -2.98
N THR A 76 -21.94 -4.14 -4.21
CA THR A 76 -23.29 -4.37 -4.74
C THR A 76 -24.06 -5.41 -3.92
N LEU A 77 -23.39 -6.47 -3.48
CA LEU A 77 -24.00 -7.48 -2.62
C LEU A 77 -24.34 -6.93 -1.24
N ALA A 78 -23.45 -6.10 -0.67
CA ALA A 78 -23.70 -5.45 0.61
C ALA A 78 -24.94 -4.54 0.55
N ASP A 79 -25.03 -3.71 -0.49
CA ASP A 79 -26.17 -2.83 -0.71
C ASP A 79 -27.48 -3.61 -0.86
N ALA A 80 -27.47 -4.74 -1.60
CA ALA A 80 -28.62 -5.61 -1.75
C ALA A 80 -29.09 -6.26 -0.43
N LEU A 81 -28.18 -6.42 0.54
CA LEU A 81 -28.47 -6.93 1.89
C LEU A 81 -28.71 -5.84 2.92
N GLY A 82 -28.71 -4.56 2.51
CA GLY A 82 -28.90 -3.41 3.40
C GLY A 82 -27.71 -3.19 4.36
N LEU A 83 -26.53 -3.67 4.03
CA LEU A 83 -25.32 -3.49 4.82
C LEU A 83 -24.62 -2.19 4.43
N HIS A 84 -24.11 -1.47 5.43
CA HIS A 84 -23.33 -0.25 5.22
C HIS A 84 -21.84 -0.54 5.49
N ILE A 85 -21.05 -0.68 4.40
CA ILE A 85 -19.62 -0.90 4.48
C ILE A 85 -18.88 0.41 4.24
N THR A 86 -17.99 0.76 5.16
CA THR A 86 -17.03 1.84 4.95
C THR A 86 -15.73 1.24 4.43
N ASP A 87 -15.42 1.48 3.15
CA ASP A 87 -14.11 1.12 2.61
C ASP A 87 -13.08 2.15 3.08
N TYR A 88 -12.34 1.79 4.14
CA TYR A 88 -11.31 2.68 4.68
C TYR A 88 -10.11 2.86 3.74
N PHE A 89 -9.91 1.96 2.78
CA PHE A 89 -8.84 2.10 1.79
C PHE A 89 -9.18 3.16 0.72
N ALA A 90 -10.46 3.45 0.51
CA ALA A 90 -10.92 4.55 -0.35
C ALA A 90 -10.81 5.93 0.33
N VAL A 91 -10.57 5.98 1.65
CA VAL A 91 -10.43 7.24 2.39
C VAL A 91 -9.05 7.84 2.13
N GLU A 92 -9.01 8.98 1.44
CA GLU A 92 -7.76 9.64 1.02
C GLU A 92 -6.85 9.99 2.21
N GLU A 93 -7.43 10.51 3.31
CA GLU A 93 -6.67 10.85 4.52
C GLU A 93 -5.93 9.63 5.08
N LEU A 94 -6.60 8.48 5.17
CA LEU A 94 -5.98 7.25 5.66
C LEU A 94 -4.90 6.76 4.69
N SER A 95 -5.15 6.85 3.39
CA SER A 95 -4.18 6.48 2.35
C SER A 95 -2.92 7.34 2.40
N VAL A 96 -3.06 8.65 2.68
CA VAL A 96 -1.93 9.55 2.89
C VAL A 96 -1.18 9.20 4.17
N ARG A 97 -1.88 8.97 5.29
CA ARG A 97 -1.25 8.57 6.55
C ARG A 97 -0.52 7.23 6.43
N ASN A 98 -1.09 6.27 5.69
CA ASN A 98 -0.48 4.97 5.46
C ASN A 98 0.75 5.03 4.53
N ALA A 99 0.91 6.10 3.76
CA ALA A 99 2.11 6.30 2.97
C ALA A 99 3.37 6.49 3.83
N VAL A 100 3.24 7.01 5.06
CA VAL A 100 4.36 7.23 5.98
C VAL A 100 5.01 5.89 6.40
N PRO A 101 4.31 4.96 7.09
CA PRO A 101 4.93 3.69 7.47
C PRO A 101 5.38 2.86 6.25
N THR A 102 4.72 3.02 5.10
CA THR A 102 5.15 2.35 3.86
C THR A 102 6.50 2.89 3.37
N ALA A 103 6.69 4.21 3.40
CA ALA A 103 7.96 4.84 3.03
C ALA A 103 9.09 4.47 4.01
N GLU A 104 8.80 4.49 5.32
CA GLU A 104 9.76 4.07 6.35
C GLU A 104 10.20 2.61 6.17
N GLY A 105 9.26 1.70 5.92
CA GLY A 105 9.56 0.28 5.67
C GLY A 105 10.39 0.07 4.38
N ALA A 106 10.16 0.89 3.35
CA ALA A 106 10.97 0.86 2.14
C ALA A 106 12.40 1.35 2.39
N ILE A 107 12.56 2.40 3.20
CA ILE A 107 13.88 2.92 3.60
C ILE A 107 14.60 1.90 4.48
N GLU A 108 13.93 1.29 5.45
CA GLU A 108 14.48 0.20 6.26
C GLU A 108 14.98 -0.95 5.38
N THR A 109 14.17 -1.35 4.40
CA THR A 109 14.55 -2.40 3.43
C THR A 109 15.79 -1.99 2.63
N ALA A 110 15.86 -0.75 2.15
CA ALA A 110 17.01 -0.24 1.45
C ALA A 110 18.27 -0.29 2.33
N MET A 111 18.19 0.18 3.56
CA MET A 111 19.32 0.17 4.51
C MET A 111 19.81 -1.24 4.84
N LYS A 112 18.90 -2.21 4.91
CA LYS A 112 19.27 -3.61 5.18
C LYS A 112 19.96 -4.31 4.02
N HIS A 113 19.61 -3.93 2.78
CA HIS A 113 20.05 -4.65 1.58
C HIS A 113 21.09 -3.90 0.75
N THR A 114 21.53 -2.72 1.19
CA THR A 114 22.66 -2.01 0.60
C THR A 114 23.88 -2.08 1.49
N SER A 115 25.07 -2.14 0.88
CA SER A 115 26.35 -2.04 1.58
C SER A 115 26.83 -0.60 1.78
N VAL A 116 26.05 0.39 1.37
CA VAL A 116 26.38 1.81 1.43
C VAL A 116 25.31 2.59 2.19
N THR A 117 25.70 3.74 2.74
CA THR A 117 24.75 4.66 3.37
C THR A 117 23.86 5.30 2.31
N LEU A 118 22.62 5.63 2.65
CA LEU A 118 21.72 6.37 1.74
C LEU A 118 22.19 7.81 1.53
N HIS A 119 22.89 8.39 2.52
CA HIS A 119 23.48 9.73 2.38
C HIS A 119 24.44 9.80 1.18
N GLY A 120 24.22 10.75 0.29
CA GLY A 120 24.99 10.94 -0.95
C GLY A 120 24.71 9.91 -2.05
N THR A 121 23.93 8.87 -1.78
CA THR A 121 23.59 7.81 -2.74
C THR A 121 22.54 8.27 -3.74
N PRO A 122 22.75 8.04 -5.06
CA PRO A 122 21.74 8.30 -6.07
C PRO A 122 20.55 7.34 -5.94
N CYS A 123 19.40 7.87 -5.56
CA CYS A 123 18.14 7.15 -5.42
C CYS A 123 17.13 7.62 -6.46
N LEU A 124 16.36 6.70 -7.03
CA LEU A 124 15.25 7.00 -7.91
C LEU A 124 13.94 6.56 -7.26
N VAL A 125 12.97 7.46 -7.19
CA VAL A 125 11.58 7.16 -6.86
C VAL A 125 10.76 7.21 -8.14
N VAL A 126 10.25 6.07 -8.58
CA VAL A 126 9.36 5.97 -9.74
C VAL A 126 7.92 6.21 -9.26
N GLY A 127 7.36 7.37 -9.68
CA GLY A 127 6.05 7.84 -9.27
C GLY A 127 6.09 8.97 -8.22
N PHE A 128 5.14 9.91 -8.34
CA PHE A 128 5.00 11.05 -7.42
C PHE A 128 3.59 11.09 -6.83
N GLY A 129 3.09 9.90 -6.47
CA GLY A 129 1.84 9.72 -5.72
C GLY A 129 2.05 9.92 -4.21
N ARG A 130 1.11 9.41 -3.42
CA ARG A 130 1.15 9.50 -1.93
C ARG A 130 2.45 8.95 -1.35
N ILE A 131 2.77 7.69 -1.65
CA ILE A 131 4.00 7.04 -1.17
C ILE A 131 5.24 7.74 -1.76
N GLY A 132 5.24 8.01 -3.07
CA GLY A 132 6.39 8.62 -3.74
C GLY A 132 6.77 10.00 -3.18
N LYS A 133 5.79 10.80 -2.76
CA LYS A 133 6.03 12.12 -2.13
C LYS A 133 6.69 11.98 -0.77
N VAL A 134 6.15 11.11 0.10
CA VAL A 134 6.70 10.88 1.45
C VAL A 134 8.11 10.29 1.32
N LEU A 135 8.26 9.25 0.52
CA LEU A 135 9.54 8.58 0.33
C LEU A 135 10.64 9.52 -0.23
N ALA A 136 10.30 10.36 -1.20
CA ALA A 136 11.25 11.35 -1.73
C ALA A 136 11.67 12.37 -0.67
N HIS A 137 10.73 12.81 0.18
CA HIS A 137 10.99 13.70 1.29
C HIS A 137 11.94 13.08 2.32
N ASP A 138 11.66 11.86 2.75
CA ASP A 138 12.44 11.17 3.78
C ASP A 138 13.84 10.82 3.28
N LEU A 139 13.97 10.34 2.03
CA LEU A 139 15.26 10.10 1.39
C LEU A 139 16.08 11.39 1.27
N HIS A 140 15.45 12.51 0.94
CA HIS A 140 16.13 13.79 0.86
C HIS A 140 16.61 14.26 2.25
N ALA A 141 15.76 14.10 3.26
CA ALA A 141 16.11 14.40 4.65
C ALA A 141 17.30 13.55 5.16
N LEU A 142 17.42 12.31 4.70
CA LEU A 142 18.58 11.43 4.95
C LEU A 142 19.84 11.82 4.14
N GLY A 143 19.75 12.85 3.29
CA GLY A 143 20.85 13.34 2.46
C GLY A 143 21.11 12.52 1.20
N ALA A 144 20.17 11.69 0.75
CA ALA A 144 20.27 10.99 -0.53
C ALA A 144 20.16 11.98 -1.71
N LYS A 145 20.77 11.62 -2.86
CA LYS A 145 20.61 12.35 -4.13
C LYS A 145 19.33 11.85 -4.81
N VAL A 146 18.22 12.48 -4.51
CA VAL A 146 16.90 12.03 -4.92
C VAL A 146 16.56 12.49 -6.34
N SER A 147 16.21 11.54 -7.20
CA SER A 147 15.50 11.78 -8.45
C SER A 147 14.09 11.20 -8.35
N VAL A 148 13.10 11.87 -8.93
CA VAL A 148 11.72 11.40 -8.90
C VAL A 148 11.13 11.43 -10.31
N SER A 149 10.44 10.36 -10.70
CA SER A 149 9.79 10.34 -12.00
C SER A 149 8.29 10.60 -11.90
N ALA A 150 7.76 11.37 -12.83
CA ALA A 150 6.35 11.65 -12.96
C ALA A 150 5.94 11.81 -14.45
N ARG A 151 4.63 11.62 -14.72
CA ARG A 151 4.06 11.81 -16.07
C ARG A 151 3.59 13.24 -16.32
N LYS A 152 3.02 13.88 -15.29
CA LYS A 152 2.43 15.21 -15.40
C LYS A 152 3.50 16.29 -15.28
N ARG A 153 3.42 17.32 -16.14
CA ARG A 153 4.34 18.46 -16.07
C ARG A 153 4.23 19.23 -14.76
N SER A 154 3.02 19.32 -14.19
CA SER A 154 2.81 19.92 -12.88
C SER A 154 3.57 19.20 -11.77
N ASP A 155 3.57 17.86 -11.81
CA ASP A 155 4.28 17.07 -10.82
C ASP A 155 5.80 17.22 -10.98
N LEU A 156 6.30 17.28 -12.22
CA LEU A 156 7.72 17.55 -12.49
C LEU A 156 8.16 18.92 -11.94
N ALA A 157 7.31 19.95 -12.08
CA ALA A 157 7.57 21.26 -11.50
C ALA A 157 7.60 21.24 -9.97
N TRP A 158 6.71 20.47 -9.33
CA TRP A 158 6.73 20.26 -7.88
C TRP A 158 7.99 19.51 -7.42
N ILE A 159 8.40 18.48 -8.15
CA ILE A 159 9.62 17.71 -7.87
C ILE A 159 10.84 18.63 -7.87
N ASP A 160 10.96 19.49 -8.89
CA ASP A 160 12.03 20.48 -9.00
C ASP A 160 11.97 21.52 -7.86
N ALA A 161 10.77 22.06 -7.58
CA ALA A 161 10.56 23.04 -6.50
C ALA A 161 10.93 22.49 -5.10
N PHE A 162 10.81 21.18 -4.89
CA PHE A 162 11.21 20.50 -3.64
C PHE A 162 12.72 20.18 -3.60
N GLY A 163 13.48 20.51 -4.64
CA GLY A 163 14.92 20.28 -4.73
C GLY A 163 15.30 18.86 -5.17
N TYR A 164 14.37 18.08 -5.72
CA TYR A 164 14.65 16.77 -6.29
C TYR A 164 14.92 16.88 -7.78
N ALA A 165 15.66 15.92 -8.36
CA ALA A 165 15.90 15.90 -9.80
C ALA A 165 14.67 15.29 -10.53
N PRO A 166 13.94 16.08 -11.37
CA PRO A 166 12.77 15.57 -12.07
C PRO A 166 13.16 14.70 -13.27
N LEU A 167 12.45 13.58 -13.44
CA LEU A 167 12.54 12.71 -14.60
C LEU A 167 11.15 12.47 -15.18
N HIS A 168 11.03 12.52 -16.50
CA HIS A 168 9.74 12.17 -17.13
C HIS A 168 9.63 10.65 -17.25
N THR A 169 8.56 10.04 -16.67
CA THR A 169 8.39 8.59 -16.61
C THR A 169 8.51 7.89 -17.97
N ASN A 170 8.05 8.51 -19.06
CA ASN A 170 8.17 7.95 -20.41
C ASN A 170 9.53 8.22 -21.07
N ARG A 171 10.52 8.76 -20.36
CA ARG A 171 11.85 9.11 -20.86
C ARG A 171 12.94 8.69 -19.85
N LEU A 172 12.77 7.51 -19.26
CA LEU A 172 13.75 6.97 -18.30
C LEU A 172 14.95 6.32 -19.01
N SER A 173 14.79 5.89 -20.25
CA SER A 173 15.89 5.28 -21.02
C SER A 173 17.10 6.20 -21.13
N GLY A 174 18.28 5.63 -20.92
CA GLY A 174 19.56 6.33 -20.88
C GLY A 174 19.86 7.06 -19.56
N ALA A 175 18.92 7.06 -18.59
CA ALA A 175 19.07 7.78 -17.33
C ALA A 175 19.31 6.86 -16.11
N LEU A 176 19.12 5.54 -16.23
CA LEU A 176 19.03 4.63 -15.10
C LEU A 176 20.39 4.15 -14.58
N GLY A 177 21.43 4.16 -15.40
CA GLY A 177 22.76 3.61 -15.09
C GLY A 177 23.49 4.23 -13.89
N LYS A 178 23.01 5.36 -13.36
CA LYS A 178 23.61 6.05 -12.21
C LYS A 178 22.99 5.68 -10.86
N PHE A 179 21.81 5.05 -10.84
CA PHE A 179 21.08 4.81 -9.59
C PHE A 179 21.57 3.55 -8.88
N ARG A 180 21.66 3.65 -7.56
CA ARG A 180 22.04 2.55 -6.68
C ARG A 180 20.83 1.94 -5.98
N VAL A 181 19.79 2.74 -5.76
CA VAL A 181 18.52 2.28 -5.20
C VAL A 181 17.38 2.86 -6.04
N VAL A 182 16.46 2.00 -6.44
CA VAL A 182 15.27 2.37 -7.19
C VAL A 182 14.04 1.88 -6.41
N PHE A 183 13.11 2.78 -6.16
CA PHE A 183 11.84 2.48 -5.51
C PHE A 183 10.71 2.64 -6.54
N ASN A 184 10.01 1.55 -6.85
CA ASN A 184 8.83 1.65 -7.71
C ASN A 184 7.56 1.78 -6.86
N THR A 185 6.85 2.91 -7.01
CA THR A 185 5.58 3.18 -6.31
C THR A 185 4.37 3.17 -7.25
N VAL A 186 4.57 2.77 -8.52
CA VAL A 186 3.53 2.79 -9.54
C VAL A 186 2.99 1.39 -9.79
N PRO A 187 1.67 1.14 -9.66
CA PRO A 187 1.07 -0.20 -9.78
C PRO A 187 0.97 -0.70 -11.24
N HIS A 188 1.58 -0.02 -12.18
CA HIS A 188 1.64 -0.42 -13.59
C HIS A 188 3.09 -0.66 -13.99
N GLN A 189 3.31 -1.54 -14.95
CA GLN A 189 4.63 -1.83 -15.46
C GLN A 189 5.26 -0.59 -16.11
N VAL A 190 6.07 0.13 -15.35
CA VAL A 190 6.85 1.28 -15.81
C VAL A 190 8.26 0.85 -16.19
N LEU A 191 8.83 -0.04 -15.41
CA LEU A 191 10.16 -0.59 -15.62
C LEU A 191 10.02 -1.92 -16.38
N ASP A 192 10.17 -1.87 -17.69
CA ASP A 192 10.23 -3.03 -18.56
C ASP A 192 11.64 -3.66 -18.57
N GLU A 193 11.80 -4.78 -19.25
CA GLU A 193 13.08 -5.50 -19.35
C GLU A 193 14.20 -4.62 -19.92
N ALA A 194 13.89 -3.77 -20.89
CA ALA A 194 14.86 -2.87 -21.51
C ALA A 194 15.38 -1.85 -20.50
N LEU A 195 14.49 -1.21 -19.74
CA LEU A 195 14.85 -0.27 -18.68
C LEU A 195 15.58 -0.95 -17.51
N LEU A 196 15.13 -2.14 -17.11
CA LEU A 196 15.79 -2.91 -16.07
C LEU A 196 17.23 -3.29 -16.44
N SER A 197 17.49 -3.56 -17.71
CA SER A 197 18.84 -3.87 -18.21
C SER A 197 19.81 -2.70 -18.13
N GLU A 198 19.31 -1.45 -18.06
CA GLU A 198 20.14 -0.25 -17.88
C GLU A 198 20.61 -0.04 -16.43
N LEU A 199 19.97 -0.72 -15.45
CA LEU A 199 20.34 -0.60 -14.04
C LEU A 199 21.69 -1.25 -13.78
N PRO A 200 22.54 -0.68 -12.91
CA PRO A 200 23.75 -1.34 -12.44
C PRO A 200 23.42 -2.70 -11.82
N ARG A 201 24.30 -3.69 -11.98
CA ARG A 201 24.10 -5.05 -11.44
C ARG A 201 23.94 -5.09 -9.91
N ASP A 202 24.48 -4.11 -9.22
CA ASP A 202 24.42 -3.93 -7.76
C ASP A 202 23.33 -2.92 -7.36
N CYS A 203 22.45 -2.50 -8.29
CA CYS A 203 21.32 -1.65 -7.98
C CYS A 203 20.25 -2.45 -7.24
N LEU A 204 19.81 -1.93 -6.11
CA LEU A 204 18.68 -2.47 -5.37
C LEU A 204 17.37 -1.90 -5.93
N LEU A 205 16.50 -2.76 -6.41
CA LEU A 205 15.13 -2.41 -6.81
C LEU A 205 14.15 -2.84 -5.72
N ILE A 206 13.35 -1.91 -5.22
CA ILE A 206 12.32 -2.14 -4.22
C ILE A 206 10.95 -1.85 -4.85
N GLU A 207 10.12 -2.88 -4.91
CA GLU A 207 8.76 -2.80 -5.44
C GLU A 207 7.78 -2.52 -4.29
N LEU A 208 7.06 -1.39 -4.35
CA LEU A 208 6.08 -0.96 -3.34
C LEU A 208 4.64 -1.00 -3.89
N ALA A 209 4.51 -1.05 -5.19
CA ALA A 209 3.21 -1.24 -5.81
C ALA A 209 2.89 -2.73 -5.78
N GLY A 210 1.86 -3.12 -5.04
CA GLY A 210 1.38 -4.49 -5.08
C GLY A 210 1.05 -4.89 -6.50
N ALA A 211 1.38 -6.13 -6.89
CA ALA A 211 0.97 -6.67 -8.16
C ALA A 211 -0.57 -6.63 -8.25
N SER A 212 -1.08 -5.88 -9.22
CA SER A 212 -2.49 -5.85 -9.61
C SER A 212 -2.85 -7.09 -10.41
#